data_a77ab893ac9c1c6cbda36444dfb06a88
#
_entry.id   a77ab893ac9c1c6cbda36444dfb06a88
#
_cell.length_a   1.000
_cell.length_b   1.000
_cell.length_c   1.000
_cell.angle_alpha   90.00
_cell.angle_beta   90.00
_cell.angle_gamma   90.00
#
_symmetry.space_group_name_H-M   'P 1'
#
loop_
_entity.id
_entity.type
_entity.pdbx_description
1 polymer ?
#
loop_
_entity_poly.entity_id
_entity_poly.type
_entity_poly.pdbx_seq_one_letter_code
_entity_poly.pdbx_strand_id
1 'polypeptide(L)'
;YQNNAQTLGKLLLLARRLCEAGCGFVTITTRFVWDMHGDQNNLGMQQGMAAVGRPFDHAVSAFIEDCQARGLGDDILLVSTGEMGRTPRINKNGGRDHWGGLTPLLVYGGGIRGGQVVGQSTRDGSKPLTAPCNSRNLLGTLMAQLFDIGELRIKQGLPTDLVRYVSSATPIQFD
;
A
#
# COMPACT_ATOMS: atom_id res chain seq x y z
N TYR A 1 -20.93 -1.74 -5.06
CA TYR A 1 -19.60 -1.08 -5.12
C TYR A 1 -19.60 0.25 -4.38
N GLN A 2 -20.51 1.17 -4.68
CA GLN A 2 -20.53 2.52 -4.09
C GLN A 2 -20.63 2.51 -2.56
N ASN A 3 -21.50 1.68 -1.99
CA ASN A 3 -21.68 1.61 -0.53
C ASN A 3 -20.44 1.08 0.21
N ASN A 4 -19.68 0.21 -0.41
CA ASN A 4 -18.49 -0.37 0.21
C ASN A 4 -17.28 0.57 0.15
N ALA A 5 -17.11 1.29 -0.95
CA ALA A 5 -16.04 2.29 -1.07
C ALA A 5 -16.23 3.45 -0.08
N GLN A 6 -17.47 3.88 0.17
CA GLN A 6 -17.80 4.93 1.14
C GLN A 6 -17.53 4.55 2.60
N THR A 7 -17.33 3.28 2.92
CA THR A 7 -16.99 2.84 4.28
C THR A 7 -15.49 2.95 4.60
N LEU A 8 -14.62 3.11 3.60
CA LEU A 8 -13.16 3.11 3.80
C LEU A 8 -12.72 4.18 4.80
N GLY A 9 -13.27 5.39 4.74
CA GLY A 9 -12.93 6.45 5.69
C GLY A 9 -13.25 6.08 7.15
N LYS A 10 -14.38 5.41 7.38
CA LYS A 10 -14.74 4.91 8.72
C LYS A 10 -13.80 3.81 9.20
N LEU A 11 -13.37 2.94 8.30
CA LEU A 11 -12.42 1.87 8.62
C LEU A 11 -11.02 2.44 8.92
N LEU A 12 -10.56 3.42 8.16
CA LEU A 12 -9.30 4.13 8.43
C LEU A 12 -9.35 4.88 9.77
N LEU A 13 -10.45 5.56 10.07
CA LEU A 13 -10.65 6.20 11.38
C LEU A 13 -10.60 5.17 12.53
N LEU A 14 -11.24 4.02 12.36
CA LEU A 14 -11.19 2.94 13.36
C LEU A 14 -9.77 2.41 13.51
N ALA A 15 -9.05 2.15 12.40
CA ALA A 15 -7.68 1.69 12.42
C ALA A 15 -6.76 2.66 13.17
N ARG A 16 -6.85 3.97 12.90
CA ARG A 16 -6.09 4.97 13.65
C ARG A 16 -6.35 4.90 15.15
N ARG A 17 -7.63 4.81 15.56
CA ARG A 17 -8.01 4.69 16.97
C ARG A 17 -7.49 3.41 17.62
N LEU A 18 -7.45 2.31 16.88
CA LEU A 18 -6.87 1.05 17.35
C LEU A 18 -5.36 1.17 17.55
N CYS A 19 -4.66 1.83 16.63
CA CYS A 19 -3.23 2.12 16.78
C CYS A 19 -2.96 3.01 18.00
N GLU A 20 -3.73 4.08 18.21
CA GLU A 20 -3.63 4.92 19.41
C GLU A 20 -3.88 4.13 20.70
N ALA A 21 -4.72 3.09 20.65
CA ALA A 21 -4.98 2.19 21.79
C ALA A 21 -3.91 1.09 21.96
N GLY A 22 -2.81 1.12 21.18
CA GLY A 22 -1.70 0.19 21.29
C GLY A 22 -1.80 -1.04 20.39
N CYS A 23 -2.72 -1.07 19.42
CA CYS A 23 -2.74 -2.16 18.42
C CYS A 23 -1.57 -1.99 17.45
N GLY A 24 -0.65 -2.96 17.44
CA GLY A 24 0.59 -2.90 16.64
C GLY A 24 0.39 -3.18 15.14
N PHE A 25 -0.75 -3.75 14.74
CA PHE A 25 -1.02 -4.07 13.33
C PHE A 25 -2.52 -4.13 13.05
N VAL A 26 -2.97 -3.40 12.03
CA VAL A 26 -4.38 -3.37 11.60
C VAL A 26 -4.46 -3.60 10.10
N THR A 27 -5.25 -4.59 9.67
CA THR A 27 -5.56 -4.79 8.26
C THR A 27 -6.96 -4.27 7.96
N ILE A 28 -7.06 -3.45 6.91
CA ILE A 28 -8.34 -2.99 6.38
C ILE A 28 -8.63 -3.74 5.10
N THR A 29 -9.78 -4.41 5.07
CA THR A 29 -10.30 -5.06 3.88
C THR A 29 -11.64 -4.43 3.49
N THR A 30 -11.77 -4.07 2.23
CA THR A 30 -13.00 -3.55 1.65
C THR A 30 -13.57 -4.54 0.65
N ARG A 31 -14.89 -4.48 0.43
CA ARG A 31 -15.55 -5.37 -0.54
C ARG A 31 -15.51 -4.86 -1.97
N PHE A 32 -15.03 -3.65 -2.20
CA PHE A 32 -14.83 -3.15 -3.55
C PHE A 32 -13.53 -3.68 -4.14
N VAL A 33 -13.52 -3.85 -5.43
CA VAL A 33 -12.38 -4.37 -6.17
C VAL A 33 -11.91 -3.36 -7.22
N TRP A 34 -10.63 -3.40 -7.54
CA TRP A 34 -10.00 -2.55 -8.55
C TRP A 34 -10.00 -3.20 -9.93
N ASP A 35 -10.87 -4.20 -10.15
CA ASP A 35 -11.06 -4.84 -11.44
C ASP A 35 -11.92 -3.96 -12.35
N MET A 36 -11.26 -3.21 -13.21
CA MET A 36 -11.88 -2.26 -14.13
C MET A 36 -11.68 -2.71 -15.58
N HIS A 37 -12.13 -3.93 -15.89
CA HIS A 37 -11.95 -4.54 -17.21
C HIS A 37 -12.90 -3.99 -18.27
N GLY A 38 -14.02 -3.34 -17.88
CA GLY A 38 -15.04 -2.86 -18.81
C GLY A 38 -15.85 -3.97 -19.46
N ASP A 39 -16.00 -5.10 -18.81
CA ASP A 39 -16.78 -6.26 -19.25
C ASP A 39 -18.16 -6.33 -18.57
N GLN A 40 -18.85 -7.46 -18.73
CA GLN A 40 -20.19 -7.68 -18.16
C GLN A 40 -20.24 -7.57 -16.63
N ASN A 41 -19.14 -7.89 -15.95
CA ASN A 41 -19.07 -7.98 -14.49
C ASN A 41 -18.32 -6.80 -13.88
N ASN A 42 -17.57 -6.05 -14.66
CA ASN A 42 -16.63 -5.03 -14.18
C ASN A 42 -16.83 -3.69 -14.90
N LEU A 43 -16.79 -2.61 -14.13
CA LEU A 43 -16.80 -1.26 -14.67
C LEU A 43 -15.58 -1.00 -15.56
N GLY A 44 -15.71 -0.09 -16.52
CA GLY A 44 -14.57 0.47 -17.23
C GLY A 44 -13.80 1.48 -16.37
N MET A 45 -12.65 1.94 -16.87
CA MET A 45 -11.74 2.81 -16.12
C MET A 45 -12.41 4.08 -15.59
N GLN A 46 -13.18 4.79 -16.44
CA GLN A 46 -13.79 6.06 -16.06
C GLN A 46 -14.80 5.90 -14.91
N GLN A 47 -15.70 4.95 -15.04
CA GLN A 47 -16.73 4.69 -14.03
C GLN A 47 -16.13 4.03 -12.78
N GLY A 48 -15.20 3.10 -12.96
CA GLY A 48 -14.51 2.43 -11.86
C GLY A 48 -13.71 3.41 -11.01
N MET A 49 -12.94 4.32 -11.62
CA MET A 49 -12.19 5.35 -10.88
C MET A 49 -13.13 6.33 -10.16
N ALA A 50 -14.28 6.65 -10.74
CA ALA A 50 -15.27 7.45 -10.04
C ALA A 50 -15.89 6.72 -8.83
N ALA A 51 -16.11 5.41 -8.95
CA ALA A 51 -16.75 4.60 -7.90
C ALA A 51 -15.78 4.18 -6.77
N VAL A 52 -14.52 3.93 -7.10
CA VAL A 52 -13.52 3.36 -6.17
C VAL A 52 -12.37 4.33 -5.91
N GLY A 53 -11.81 4.94 -6.94
CA GLY A 53 -10.63 5.79 -6.83
C GLY A 53 -10.89 7.07 -6.04
N ARG A 54 -11.99 7.78 -6.32
CA ARG A 54 -12.35 9.00 -5.58
C ARG A 54 -12.61 8.76 -4.09
N PRO A 55 -13.40 7.75 -3.67
CA PRO A 55 -13.56 7.42 -2.26
C PRO A 55 -12.25 7.01 -1.59
N PHE A 56 -11.37 6.30 -2.29
CA PHE A 56 -10.05 5.94 -1.79
C PHE A 56 -9.21 7.19 -1.55
N ASP A 57 -9.07 8.06 -2.55
CA ASP A 57 -8.32 9.31 -2.46
C ASP A 57 -8.79 10.18 -1.29
N HIS A 58 -10.11 10.40 -1.20
CA HIS A 58 -10.72 11.18 -0.11
C HIS A 58 -10.48 10.56 1.27
N ALA A 59 -10.59 9.24 1.39
CA ALA A 59 -10.42 8.56 2.67
C ALA A 59 -8.95 8.55 3.13
N VAL A 60 -8.02 8.36 2.20
CA VAL A 60 -6.57 8.36 2.49
C VAL A 60 -6.07 9.77 2.80
N SER A 61 -6.49 10.79 2.04
CA SER A 61 -6.10 12.18 2.34
C SER A 61 -6.60 12.62 3.72
N ALA A 62 -7.86 12.34 4.05
CA ALA A 62 -8.42 12.64 5.36
C ALA A 62 -7.69 11.89 6.51
N PHE A 63 -7.29 10.64 6.28
CA PHE A 63 -6.48 9.89 7.24
C PHE A 63 -5.11 10.53 7.47
N ILE A 64 -4.43 10.94 6.41
CA ILE A 64 -3.13 11.61 6.46
C ILE A 64 -3.25 12.93 7.23
N GLU A 65 -4.23 13.76 6.89
CA GLU A 65 -4.49 15.04 7.56
C GLU A 65 -4.80 14.85 9.06
N ASP A 66 -5.62 13.85 9.40
CA ASP A 66 -5.96 13.55 10.79
C ASP A 66 -4.74 13.05 11.58
N CYS A 67 -3.89 12.20 11.01
CA CYS A 67 -2.65 11.76 11.64
C CYS A 67 -1.68 12.94 11.85
N GLN A 68 -1.53 13.81 10.86
CA GLN A 68 -0.67 15.00 10.97
C GLN A 68 -1.18 15.97 12.05
N ALA A 69 -2.47 16.26 12.05
CA ALA A 69 -3.08 17.16 13.04
C ALA A 69 -2.95 16.65 14.48
N ARG A 70 -2.76 15.35 14.67
CA ARG A 70 -2.60 14.69 15.99
C ARG A 70 -1.14 14.40 16.35
N GLY A 71 -0.19 14.68 15.48
CA GLY A 71 1.21 14.35 15.70
C GLY A 71 1.52 12.84 15.60
N LEU A 72 0.67 12.07 14.92
CA LEU A 72 0.80 10.61 14.77
C LEU A 72 1.52 10.19 13.48
N GLY A 73 2.06 11.15 12.74
CA GLY A 73 2.69 10.88 11.43
C GLY A 73 3.88 9.93 11.51
N ASP A 74 4.65 9.99 12.60
CA ASP A 74 5.80 9.12 12.81
C ASP A 74 5.42 7.80 13.51
N ASP A 75 4.30 7.76 14.21
CA ASP A 75 3.87 6.60 15.01
C ASP A 75 3.04 5.60 14.20
N ILE A 76 2.41 6.04 13.11
CA ILE A 76 1.52 5.20 12.30
C ILE A 76 2.03 5.11 10.87
N LEU A 77 2.34 3.89 10.43
CA LEU A 77 2.71 3.59 9.04
C LEU A 77 1.49 3.07 8.28
N LEU A 78 1.04 3.81 7.28
CA LEU A 78 0.02 3.38 6.33
C LEU A 78 0.68 2.78 5.09
N VAL A 79 0.26 1.56 4.74
CA VAL A 79 0.69 0.88 3.51
C VAL A 79 -0.55 0.49 2.70
N SER A 80 -0.59 0.91 1.45
CA SER A 80 -1.63 0.48 0.51
C SER A 80 -0.99 -0.08 -0.76
N THR A 81 -1.33 -1.32 -1.08
CA THR A 81 -0.83 -2.02 -2.26
C THR A 81 -1.89 -2.98 -2.79
N GLY A 82 -1.75 -3.39 -4.04
CA GLY A 82 -2.51 -4.48 -4.63
C GLY A 82 -1.61 -5.69 -4.88
N GLU A 83 -2.23 -6.80 -5.23
CA GLU A 83 -1.54 -8.05 -5.60
C GLU A 83 -0.83 -7.94 -6.95
N MET A 84 -1.32 -7.05 -7.83
CA MET A 84 -0.75 -6.79 -9.15
C MET A 84 -1.13 -5.40 -9.66
N GLY A 85 -0.44 -4.94 -10.68
CA GLY A 85 -0.81 -3.73 -11.42
C GLY A 85 -1.85 -3.97 -12.51
N ARG A 86 -2.04 -2.96 -13.35
CA ARG A 86 -2.96 -2.98 -14.49
C ARG A 86 -2.23 -2.63 -15.77
N THR A 87 -2.71 -3.16 -16.90
CA THR A 87 -2.09 -2.89 -18.21
C THR A 87 -1.94 -1.39 -18.47
N PRO A 88 -0.79 -0.92 -19.01
CA PRO A 88 -0.60 0.49 -19.34
C PRO A 88 -1.58 0.98 -20.39
N ARG A 89 -2.02 0.09 -21.28
CA ARG A 89 -3.00 0.41 -22.33
C ARG A 89 -4.42 0.07 -21.89
N ILE A 90 -5.34 0.92 -22.29
CA ILE A 90 -6.78 0.65 -22.15
C ILE A 90 -7.17 -0.39 -23.21
N ASN A 91 -7.94 -1.40 -22.81
CA ASN A 91 -8.46 -2.43 -23.68
C ASN A 91 -9.66 -1.90 -24.53
N LYS A 92 -10.13 -2.72 -25.46
CA LYS A 92 -11.24 -2.37 -26.38
C LYS A 92 -12.57 -2.04 -25.68
N ASN A 93 -12.72 -2.46 -24.42
CA ASN A 93 -13.93 -2.24 -23.63
C ASN A 93 -13.82 -1.00 -22.71
N GLY A 94 -12.75 -0.20 -22.83
CA GLY A 94 -12.52 0.96 -21.98
C GLY A 94 -12.01 0.62 -20.57
N GLY A 95 -11.49 -0.59 -20.38
CA GLY A 95 -10.93 -1.09 -19.13
C GLY A 95 -9.43 -1.30 -19.17
N ARG A 96 -8.88 -1.85 -18.08
CA ARG A 96 -7.49 -2.31 -17.99
C ARG A 96 -7.47 -3.73 -17.44
N ASP A 97 -6.61 -4.55 -18.02
CA ASP A 97 -6.46 -5.95 -17.61
C ASP A 97 -5.35 -6.12 -16.56
N HIS A 98 -5.20 -7.32 -16.02
CA HIS A 98 -4.17 -7.64 -15.05
C HIS A 98 -2.77 -7.51 -15.65
N TRP A 99 -1.85 -6.95 -14.87
CA TRP A 99 -0.46 -6.76 -15.29
C TRP A 99 0.51 -7.05 -14.14
N GLY A 100 1.17 -8.20 -14.20
CA GLY A 100 2.11 -8.64 -13.16
C GLY A 100 3.48 -7.96 -13.21
N GLY A 101 3.76 -7.14 -14.24
CA GLY A 101 5.09 -6.53 -14.41
C GLY A 101 5.37 -5.36 -13.49
N LEU A 102 4.33 -4.65 -13.06
CA LEU A 102 4.42 -3.49 -12.17
C LEU A 102 3.19 -3.45 -11.26
N THR A 103 3.38 -3.05 -10.01
CA THR A 103 2.28 -2.79 -9.08
C THR A 103 2.54 -1.50 -8.33
N PRO A 104 1.52 -0.68 -8.07
CA PRO A 104 1.70 0.52 -7.26
C PRO A 104 1.80 0.16 -5.78
N LEU A 105 2.58 0.96 -5.05
CA LEU A 105 2.69 0.94 -3.61
C LEU A 105 2.57 2.37 -3.11
N LEU A 106 1.68 2.61 -2.15
CA LEU A 106 1.61 3.86 -1.42
C LEU A 106 2.04 3.60 0.02
N VAL A 107 2.95 4.44 0.51
CA VAL A 107 3.43 4.41 1.89
C VAL A 107 3.33 5.83 2.45
N TYR A 108 2.84 5.94 3.69
CA TYR A 108 2.79 7.21 4.42
C TYR A 108 3.09 6.97 5.89
N GLY A 109 3.85 7.86 6.50
CA GLY A 109 4.12 7.87 7.94
C GLY A 109 5.22 6.92 8.39
N GLY A 110 5.26 6.62 9.68
CA GLY A 110 6.30 5.78 10.28
C GLY A 110 7.70 6.36 10.15
N GLY A 111 7.85 7.70 10.12
CA GLY A 111 9.15 8.37 9.93
C GLY A 111 9.63 8.40 8.47
N ILE A 112 8.88 7.84 7.51
CA ILE A 112 9.24 7.92 6.10
C ILE A 112 8.90 9.31 5.56
N ARG A 113 9.91 10.00 5.00
CA ARG A 113 9.71 11.31 4.38
C ARG A 113 8.74 11.22 3.19
N GLY A 114 7.68 11.98 3.22
CA GLY A 114 6.69 12.03 2.15
C GLY A 114 7.14 12.79 0.90
N GLY A 115 6.31 12.74 -0.15
CA GLY A 115 6.54 13.48 -1.40
C GLY A 115 7.55 12.84 -2.35
N GLN A 116 7.94 11.60 -2.11
CA GLN A 116 8.89 10.86 -2.93
C GLN A 116 8.21 9.93 -3.92
N VAL A 117 8.84 9.71 -5.06
CA VAL A 117 8.50 8.66 -6.01
C VAL A 117 9.70 7.73 -6.15
N VAL A 118 9.57 6.49 -5.69
CA VAL A 118 10.63 5.49 -5.73
C VAL A 118 10.43 4.56 -6.93
N GLY A 119 11.45 4.46 -7.77
CA GLY A 119 11.43 3.65 -8.98
C GLY A 119 10.84 4.38 -10.18
N GLN A 120 11.16 3.84 -11.36
CA GLN A 120 10.70 4.34 -12.65
C GLN A 120 10.28 3.18 -13.54
N SER A 121 9.28 3.41 -14.37
CA SER A 121 8.90 2.51 -15.45
C SER A 121 9.50 2.97 -16.78
N THR A 122 9.53 2.07 -17.74
CA THR A 122 9.73 2.43 -19.16
C THR A 122 8.66 3.44 -19.60
N ARG A 123 8.94 4.19 -20.66
CA ARG A 123 8.04 5.25 -21.16
C ARG A 123 6.62 4.75 -21.46
N ASP A 124 6.48 3.51 -21.87
CA ASP A 124 5.20 2.87 -22.14
C ASP A 124 4.54 2.25 -20.89
N GLY A 125 5.18 2.36 -19.72
CA GLY A 125 4.67 1.82 -18.45
C GLY A 125 4.65 0.29 -18.36
N SER A 126 5.33 -0.42 -19.26
CA SER A 126 5.22 -1.88 -19.35
C SER A 126 6.18 -2.64 -18.44
N LYS A 127 7.32 -2.08 -18.12
CA LYS A 127 8.38 -2.72 -17.35
C LYS A 127 9.05 -1.75 -16.38
N PRO A 128 9.68 -2.24 -15.29
CA PRO A 128 10.54 -1.40 -14.48
C PRO A 128 11.78 -0.99 -15.30
N LEU A 129 12.18 0.27 -15.17
CA LEU A 129 13.41 0.83 -15.73
C LEU A 129 14.54 0.81 -14.69
N THR A 130 14.20 1.12 -13.43
CA THR A 130 15.11 1.01 -12.29
C THR A 130 15.06 -0.40 -11.69
N ALA A 131 15.99 -0.72 -10.79
CA ALA A 131 15.95 -1.96 -10.04
C ALA A 131 14.58 -2.15 -9.37
N PRO A 132 13.84 -3.23 -9.64
CA PRO A 132 12.49 -3.39 -9.13
C PRO A 132 12.50 -3.69 -7.63
N CYS A 133 11.59 -3.07 -6.90
CA CYS A 133 11.24 -3.49 -5.55
C CYS A 133 10.15 -4.58 -5.62
N ASN A 134 10.22 -5.54 -4.73
CA ASN A 134 9.26 -6.63 -4.62
C ASN A 134 8.71 -6.75 -3.19
N SER A 135 7.85 -7.73 -2.95
CA SER A 135 7.24 -7.96 -1.62
C SER A 135 8.26 -8.18 -0.50
N ARG A 136 9.43 -8.72 -0.80
CA ARG A 136 10.51 -8.89 0.17
C ARG A 136 11.15 -7.56 0.55
N ASN A 137 11.30 -6.63 -0.38
CA ASN A 137 11.75 -5.27 -0.08
C ASN A 137 10.73 -4.52 0.78
N LEU A 138 9.44 -4.68 0.49
CA LEU A 138 8.37 -4.12 1.33
C LEU A 138 8.44 -4.71 2.75
N LEU A 139 8.58 -6.03 2.89
CA LEU A 139 8.75 -6.67 4.19
C LEU A 139 9.97 -6.10 4.94
N GLY A 140 11.11 -5.97 4.27
CA GLY A 140 12.31 -5.36 4.86
C GLY A 140 12.06 -3.94 5.35
N THR A 141 11.33 -3.14 4.58
CA THR A 141 10.91 -1.78 4.96
C THR A 141 10.04 -1.80 6.22
N LEU A 142 8.99 -2.62 6.23
CA LEU A 142 8.09 -2.72 7.39
C LEU A 142 8.83 -3.17 8.65
N MET A 143 9.68 -4.16 8.54
CA MET A 143 10.44 -4.66 9.68
C MET A 143 11.43 -3.62 10.20
N ALA A 144 12.09 -2.86 9.32
CA ALA A 144 13.03 -1.81 9.73
C ALA A 144 12.32 -0.60 10.37
N GLN A 145 11.06 -0.34 10.02
CA GLN A 145 10.27 0.73 10.64
C GLN A 145 9.68 0.31 11.99
N LEU A 146 9.34 -0.95 12.15
CA LEU A 146 8.66 -1.45 13.36
C LEU A 146 9.61 -1.95 14.43
N PHE A 147 10.84 -2.37 14.08
CA PHE A 147 11.76 -3.04 14.97
C PHE A 147 13.21 -2.60 14.75
N ASP A 148 14.00 -2.61 15.84
CA ASP A 148 15.45 -2.66 15.72
C ASP A 148 15.86 -4.03 15.18
N ILE A 149 16.36 -4.06 13.95
CA ILE A 149 16.75 -5.30 13.27
C ILE A 149 17.95 -5.95 13.94
N GLY A 150 18.85 -5.18 14.56
CA GLY A 150 19.97 -5.69 15.34
C GLY A 150 19.49 -6.45 16.57
N GLU A 151 18.60 -5.84 17.35
CA GLU A 151 17.99 -6.50 18.51
C GLU A 151 17.15 -7.71 18.11
N LEU A 152 16.41 -7.64 17.01
CA LEU A 152 15.61 -8.75 16.53
C LEU A 152 16.45 -9.99 16.23
N ARG A 153 17.67 -9.81 15.68
CA ARG A 153 18.60 -10.89 15.34
C ARG A 153 19.11 -11.68 16.55
N ILE A 154 19.21 -11.04 17.70
CA ILE A 154 19.74 -11.65 18.94
C ILE A 154 18.65 -12.03 19.93
N LYS A 155 17.38 -11.71 19.63
CA LYS A 155 16.24 -11.96 20.53
C LYS A 155 16.00 -13.47 20.67
N GLN A 156 16.04 -13.97 21.89
CA GLN A 156 15.75 -15.37 22.19
C GLN A 156 14.26 -15.67 22.11
N GLY A 157 13.93 -16.93 21.83
CA GLY A 157 12.54 -17.41 21.77
C GLY A 157 11.85 -17.21 20.42
N LEU A 158 12.53 -16.61 19.44
CA LEU A 158 12.01 -16.51 18.06
C LEU A 158 12.58 -17.64 17.19
N PRO A 159 11.79 -18.19 16.25
CA PRO A 159 12.28 -19.16 15.29
C PRO A 159 13.40 -18.57 14.42
N THR A 160 14.55 -19.25 14.39
CA THR A 160 15.76 -18.77 13.68
C THR A 160 15.50 -18.48 12.19
N ASP A 161 14.71 -19.32 11.53
CA ASP A 161 14.40 -19.15 10.10
C ASP A 161 13.52 -17.92 9.85
N LEU A 162 12.59 -17.63 10.76
CA LEU A 162 11.78 -16.39 10.70
C LEU A 162 12.68 -15.17 10.87
N VAL A 163 13.52 -15.16 11.91
CA VAL A 163 14.45 -14.05 12.16
C VAL A 163 15.35 -13.83 10.95
N ARG A 164 15.94 -14.89 10.41
CA ARG A 164 16.78 -14.82 9.21
C ARG A 164 15.99 -14.26 8.01
N TYR A 165 14.80 -14.74 7.78
CA TYR A 165 13.95 -14.32 6.65
C TYR A 165 13.65 -12.81 6.71
N VAL A 166 13.18 -12.31 7.84
CA VAL A 166 12.80 -10.89 8.00
C VAL A 166 14.01 -9.96 8.07
N SER A 167 15.10 -10.38 8.73
CA SER A 167 16.29 -9.54 8.93
C SER A 167 17.24 -9.51 7.73
N SER A 168 17.07 -10.40 6.75
CA SER A 168 17.87 -10.40 5.52
C SER A 168 17.20 -9.69 4.35
N ALA A 169 15.97 -9.22 4.52
CA ALA A 169 15.27 -8.47 3.49
C ALA A 169 15.84 -7.05 3.38
N THR A 170 16.23 -6.64 2.18
CA THR A 170 16.72 -5.28 1.92
C THR A 170 15.53 -4.32 1.85
N PRO A 171 15.47 -3.28 2.71
CA PRO A 171 14.42 -2.28 2.65
C PRO A 171 14.40 -1.50 1.34
N ILE A 172 13.25 -0.94 1.00
CA ILE A 172 13.13 0.08 -0.04
C ILE A 172 13.90 1.32 0.44
N GLN A 173 14.72 1.89 -0.43
CA GLN A 173 15.46 3.10 -0.10
C GLN A 173 14.59 4.32 -0.37
N PHE A 174 14.41 5.13 0.65
CA PHE A 174 13.79 6.46 0.60
C PHE A 174 14.88 7.50 0.82
N ASP A 175 14.76 8.66 0.16
CA ASP A 175 15.72 9.78 0.29
C ASP A 175 15.49 10.59 1.58
#